data_e9d7e37200b0d7b20f6e5a6ca3bf6b54
#
_entry.id   e9d7e37200b0d7b20f6e5a6ca3bf6b54
#
_cell.length_a   1.000
_cell.length_b   1.000
_cell.length_c   1.000
_cell.angle_alpha   90.00
_cell.angle_beta   90.00
_cell.angle_gamma   90.00
#
_symmetry.space_group_name_H-M   'P 1'
#
loop_
_entity.id
_entity.type
_entity.pdbx_description
1 polymer ?
#
loop_
_entity_poly.entity_id
_entity_poly.type
_entity_poly.pdbx_seq_one_letter_code
_entity_poly.pdbx_strand_id
1 'polypeptide(L)'
;MKLKSFWVALLLGLVLVLSACSGGDSDDESAESNGEKITIFQTKVEISEQMEELAEIYEEETGVEVEVWGTTGDDYFQQLQTRLNSNQGPSILSLQDYKKAENIKSYLHDLSGEEFIDNIAPNMAVEIDGEVVGIPYGVEGFGLVYNKDLVSEEDIQDYDSFVNTLERLSNEGVDPLTLSSEAYFLIGHMSNYPFSLQEDHFEYIDQLSEGEVTMTETPEFQEFGKFLEAIREYSPNPMDYTYDEQMGDFATGKTAMVHQGNWAMGMLADYDYDFEVGMMPFPLAGNDKLAVGVGANWAVNGTKDEAEIEAAVDFLEWLHTSETGQRFVVEEFGFVPAMTNIEANDLDVLSDIVLEYSNSGETIPWAQNYYPASVVTNDFMPAAQDFFLDENISGEDFIQLFDEAWQNAVK
;
A
#
# COMPACT_ATOMS: atom_id res chain seq x y z
N MET A 1 33.96 9.73 56.29
CA MET A 1 35.25 10.50 56.44
C MET A 1 35.52 11.21 55.14
N LYS A 2 35.40 12.58 55.22
CA LYS A 2 36.15 13.67 54.50
C LYS A 2 36.13 13.58 52.96
N LEU A 3 35.26 14.39 52.24
CA LEU A 3 35.46 15.85 51.95
C LEU A 3 36.77 16.15 51.19
N LYS A 4 36.69 16.62 49.92
CA LYS A 4 37.07 17.96 49.53
C LYS A 4 36.81 18.21 48.05
N SER A 5 35.99 19.23 47.80
CA SER A 5 35.86 20.11 46.68
C SER A 5 37.20 20.69 46.19
N PHE A 6 37.33 21.06 44.91
CA PHE A 6 38.02 22.27 44.49
C PHE A 6 37.44 22.85 43.22
N TRP A 7 36.94 24.04 43.37
CA TRP A 7 36.61 25.06 42.36
C TRP A 7 37.86 25.77 41.89
N VAL A 8 37.93 26.26 40.67
CA VAL A 8 38.49 27.54 40.16
C VAL A 8 38.27 27.54 38.66
N ALA A 9 37.48 28.25 38.00
CA ALA A 9 37.13 29.64 37.71
C ALA A 9 38.22 30.45 36.97
N LEU A 10 37.78 31.01 35.84
CA LEU A 10 38.09 32.33 35.24
C LEU A 10 39.29 32.44 34.29
N LEU A 11 39.23 32.97 33.12
CA LEU A 11 39.09 34.31 32.58
C LEU A 11 39.42 34.37 31.08
N LEU A 12 38.55 34.97 30.32
CA LEU A 12 38.71 36.03 29.32
C LEU A 12 40.06 36.21 28.59
N GLY A 13 39.96 36.27 27.26
CA GLY A 13 41.01 36.75 26.36
C GLY A 13 40.45 37.07 24.97
N LEU A 14 39.77 38.20 24.83
CA LEU A 14 39.40 38.84 23.57
C LEU A 14 40.65 39.44 22.91
N VAL A 15 41.03 39.01 21.69
CA VAL A 15 41.93 39.82 20.83
C VAL A 15 41.43 39.81 19.40
N LEU A 16 40.90 40.94 19.00
CA LEU A 16 40.73 41.37 17.62
C LEU A 16 42.12 41.70 17.01
N VAL A 17 42.41 41.11 15.86
CA VAL A 17 43.40 41.72 14.93
C VAL A 17 42.85 41.63 13.51
N LEU A 18 42.45 42.76 13.00
CA LEU A 18 42.29 43.06 11.57
C LEU A 18 43.70 43.17 10.96
N SER A 19 43.94 42.48 9.86
CA SER A 19 44.88 42.96 8.83
C SER A 19 44.51 42.36 7.46
N ALA A 20 44.47 43.27 6.53
CA ALA A 20 43.99 43.12 5.18
C ALA A 20 45.07 42.64 4.19
N CYS A 21 44.58 42.10 3.07
CA CYS A 21 45.13 42.08 1.72
C CYS A 21 46.48 41.45 1.42
N SER A 22 46.49 40.38 0.62
CA SER A 22 47.10 40.39 -0.73
C SER A 22 46.91 39.06 -1.42
N GLY A 23 46.32 39.06 -2.55
CA GLY A 23 46.27 38.34 -3.79
C GLY A 23 46.98 37.00 -3.92
N GLY A 24 46.21 36.03 -4.50
CA GLY A 24 46.66 34.77 -5.06
C GLY A 24 45.46 33.98 -5.48
N ASP A 25 45.12 34.07 -6.78
CA ASP A 25 44.14 33.21 -7.44
C ASP A 25 44.49 31.76 -7.19
N SER A 26 43.57 31.03 -6.63
CA SER A 26 43.32 29.61 -6.87
C SER A 26 41.81 29.45 -6.72
N ASP A 27 41.17 29.38 -7.87
CA ASP A 27 39.79 28.94 -8.02
C ASP A 27 39.69 27.51 -7.50
N ASP A 28 39.35 27.32 -6.25
CA ASP A 28 38.61 26.20 -5.73
C ASP A 28 37.14 26.66 -5.72
N GLU A 29 36.52 26.64 -6.85
CA GLU A 29 35.07 26.51 -6.95
C GLU A 29 34.73 25.16 -6.33
N SER A 30 34.55 25.09 -5.01
CA SER A 30 33.56 24.22 -4.46
C SER A 30 32.24 24.69 -5.04
N ALA A 31 31.81 24.05 -6.12
CA ALA A 31 30.43 24.12 -6.57
C ALA A 31 29.57 23.69 -5.35
N GLU A 32 29.04 24.68 -4.63
CA GLU A 32 27.77 24.46 -3.92
C GLU A 32 26.83 24.05 -5.06
N SER A 33 26.54 22.77 -5.15
CA SER A 33 25.41 22.31 -5.93
C SER A 33 24.18 22.98 -5.30
N ASN A 34 23.66 24.02 -5.93
CA ASN A 34 22.28 24.42 -5.76
C ASN A 34 21.40 23.31 -6.38
N GLY A 35 21.62 22.06 -5.95
CA GLY A 35 20.79 20.94 -6.33
C GLY A 35 19.44 21.17 -5.67
N GLU A 36 18.43 21.24 -6.49
CA GLU A 36 17.06 21.16 -6.01
C GLU A 36 16.93 19.84 -5.25
N LYS A 37 16.17 19.86 -4.17
CA LYS A 37 15.93 18.70 -3.33
C LYS A 37 14.44 18.41 -3.31
N ILE A 38 14.08 17.16 -3.59
CA ILE A 38 12.72 16.67 -3.43
C ILE A 38 12.66 15.62 -2.35
N THR A 39 11.49 15.48 -1.74
CA THR A 39 11.21 14.46 -0.73
C THR A 39 10.03 13.62 -1.19
N ILE A 40 10.16 12.30 -1.08
CA ILE A 40 9.11 11.34 -1.41
C ILE A 40 8.64 10.68 -0.12
N PHE A 41 7.35 10.77 0.20
CA PHE A 41 6.74 10.06 1.32
C PHE A 41 5.80 8.99 0.78
N GLN A 42 6.21 7.72 0.92
CA GLN A 42 5.54 6.60 0.31
C GLN A 42 5.11 5.54 1.36
N THR A 43 4.13 4.71 1.00
CA THR A 43 3.47 3.74 1.89
C THR A 43 3.81 2.28 1.57
N LYS A 44 4.55 2.01 0.51
CA LYS A 44 4.94 0.68 0.03
C LYS A 44 6.28 0.27 0.64
N VAL A 45 6.24 -0.41 1.80
CA VAL A 45 7.47 -0.83 2.51
C VAL A 45 8.27 -1.87 1.73
N GLU A 46 7.59 -2.69 0.93
CA GLU A 46 8.15 -3.74 0.09
C GLU A 46 9.07 -3.25 -1.02
N ILE A 47 9.01 -1.97 -1.39
CA ILE A 47 9.89 -1.38 -2.41
C ILE A 47 10.85 -0.33 -1.83
N SER A 48 11.03 -0.28 -0.51
CA SER A 48 11.78 0.81 0.13
C SER A 48 13.24 0.84 -0.30
N GLU A 49 13.92 -0.30 -0.37
CA GLU A 49 15.32 -0.40 -0.81
C GLU A 49 15.47 0.00 -2.29
N GLN A 50 14.56 -0.46 -3.14
CA GLN A 50 14.54 -0.14 -4.56
C GLN A 50 14.24 1.36 -4.81
N MET A 51 13.41 1.98 -3.98
CA MET A 51 13.17 3.43 -4.04
C MET A 51 14.40 4.24 -3.64
N GLU A 52 15.18 3.79 -2.66
CA GLU A 52 16.45 4.42 -2.28
C GLU A 52 17.47 4.28 -3.42
N GLU A 53 17.59 3.10 -4.05
CA GLU A 53 18.45 2.90 -5.21
C GLU A 53 18.04 3.78 -6.40
N LEU A 54 16.74 3.86 -6.69
CA LEU A 54 16.21 4.72 -7.76
C LEU A 54 16.55 6.20 -7.50
N ALA A 55 16.42 6.65 -6.24
CA ALA A 55 16.74 8.01 -5.82
C ALA A 55 18.22 8.33 -6.07
N GLU A 56 19.15 7.43 -5.72
CA GLU A 56 20.59 7.59 -5.98
C GLU A 56 20.88 7.70 -7.48
N ILE A 57 20.25 6.85 -8.32
CA ILE A 57 20.43 6.88 -9.79
C ILE A 57 19.91 8.20 -10.36
N TYR A 58 18.72 8.66 -9.91
CA TYR A 58 18.16 9.93 -10.39
C TYR A 58 19.05 11.13 -10.02
N GLU A 59 19.59 11.15 -8.79
CA GLU A 59 20.53 12.18 -8.35
C GLU A 59 21.83 12.17 -9.18
N GLU A 60 22.36 10.98 -9.51
CA GLU A 60 23.54 10.85 -10.37
C GLU A 60 23.29 11.36 -11.80
N GLU A 61 22.08 11.15 -12.34
CA GLU A 61 21.72 11.56 -13.71
C GLU A 61 21.36 13.04 -13.81
N THR A 62 20.70 13.62 -12.80
CA THR A 62 20.08 14.96 -12.88
C THR A 62 20.74 15.99 -11.95
N GLY A 63 21.35 15.53 -10.87
CA GLY A 63 21.90 16.39 -9.82
C GLY A 63 20.85 16.85 -8.81
N VAL A 64 19.60 16.38 -8.89
CA VAL A 64 18.51 16.63 -7.93
C VAL A 64 18.61 15.63 -6.79
N GLU A 65 18.77 16.10 -5.55
CA GLU A 65 18.77 15.24 -4.35
C GLU A 65 17.36 14.71 -4.09
N VAL A 66 17.22 13.39 -3.90
CA VAL A 66 15.95 12.75 -3.58
C VAL A 66 16.03 12.08 -2.22
N GLU A 67 15.20 12.50 -1.27
CA GLU A 67 15.09 11.89 0.06
C GLU A 67 13.81 11.06 0.14
N VAL A 68 13.93 9.76 0.42
CA VAL A 68 12.79 8.83 0.51
C VAL A 68 12.40 8.62 1.97
N TRP A 69 11.13 8.82 2.30
CA TRP A 69 10.53 8.50 3.59
C TRP A 69 9.49 7.40 3.39
N GLY A 70 9.54 6.36 4.22
CA GLY A 70 8.57 5.28 4.23
C GLY A 70 7.90 5.12 5.58
N THR A 71 6.67 4.64 5.58
CA THR A 71 5.97 4.15 6.78
C THR A 71 4.88 3.17 6.35
N THR A 72 4.45 2.32 7.27
CA THR A 72 3.36 1.38 7.02
C THR A 72 2.03 2.08 6.77
N GLY A 73 1.15 1.43 6.01
CA GLY A 73 -0.12 1.98 5.54
C GLY A 73 -1.04 2.55 6.63
N ASP A 74 -1.09 1.92 7.81
CA ASP A 74 -2.02 2.28 8.88
C ASP A 74 -1.76 3.68 9.45
N ASP A 75 -0.50 4.04 9.65
CA ASP A 75 -0.10 5.36 10.19
C ASP A 75 0.13 6.42 9.11
N TYR A 76 0.26 6.02 7.85
CA TYR A 76 0.70 6.87 6.76
C TYR A 76 -0.16 8.12 6.62
N PHE A 77 -1.47 7.97 6.46
CA PHE A 77 -2.36 9.10 6.16
C PHE A 77 -2.42 10.11 7.29
N GLN A 78 -2.41 9.67 8.55
CA GLN A 78 -2.37 10.55 9.71
C GLN A 78 -1.07 11.35 9.79
N GLN A 79 0.07 10.70 9.51
CA GLN A 79 1.36 11.37 9.45
C GLN A 79 1.42 12.37 8.30
N LEU A 80 0.93 11.99 7.11
CA LEU A 80 0.85 12.86 5.94
C LEU A 80 0.05 14.13 6.25
N GLN A 81 -1.18 13.99 6.77
CA GLN A 81 -2.01 15.13 7.14
C GLN A 81 -1.32 16.04 8.17
N THR A 82 -0.65 15.48 9.16
CA THR A 82 0.09 16.24 10.17
C THR A 82 1.20 17.06 9.54
N ARG A 83 1.97 16.48 8.61
CA ARG A 83 3.06 17.14 7.88
C ARG A 83 2.52 18.23 6.94
N LEU A 84 1.46 17.94 6.17
CA LEU A 84 0.82 18.93 5.29
C LEU A 84 0.29 20.14 6.08
N ASN A 85 -0.43 19.91 7.16
CA ASN A 85 -0.98 20.97 8.02
C ASN A 85 0.10 21.84 8.68
N SER A 86 1.32 21.31 8.88
CA SER A 86 2.45 22.05 9.46
C SER A 86 3.39 22.68 8.42
N ASN A 87 3.06 22.65 7.14
CA ASN A 87 3.92 23.04 6.00
C ASN A 87 5.26 22.27 5.96
N GLN A 88 5.26 21.02 6.42
CA GLN A 88 6.39 20.09 6.38
C GLN A 88 6.07 18.84 5.51
N GLY A 89 5.09 18.98 4.63
CA GLY A 89 4.71 17.92 3.69
C GLY A 89 5.85 17.57 2.72
N PRO A 90 5.87 16.35 2.19
CA PRO A 90 6.83 15.94 1.15
C PRO A 90 6.56 16.67 -0.17
N SER A 91 7.48 16.56 -1.11
CA SER A 91 7.29 17.04 -2.50
C SER A 91 6.39 16.11 -3.28
N ILE A 92 6.62 14.79 -3.12
CA ILE A 92 5.82 13.71 -3.71
C ILE A 92 5.23 12.87 -2.58
N LEU A 93 3.98 12.47 -2.72
CA LEU A 93 3.25 11.69 -1.72
C LEU A 93 2.43 10.56 -2.37
N SER A 94 2.11 9.53 -1.58
CA SER A 94 1.20 8.45 -1.97
C SER A 94 -0.26 8.81 -1.69
N LEU A 95 -1.11 8.62 -2.68
CA LEU A 95 -2.57 8.63 -2.50
C LEU A 95 -3.08 7.19 -2.54
N GLN A 96 -3.64 6.71 -1.45
CA GLN A 96 -4.10 5.31 -1.34
C GLN A 96 -5.52 5.11 -1.89
N ASP A 97 -6.40 6.09 -1.72
CA ASP A 97 -7.79 6.02 -2.17
C ASP A 97 -8.35 7.41 -2.53
N TYR A 98 -9.47 7.39 -3.26
CA TYR A 98 -10.12 8.61 -3.73
C TYR A 98 -10.58 9.53 -2.58
N LYS A 99 -11.16 8.97 -1.51
CA LYS A 99 -11.68 9.77 -0.39
C LYS A 99 -10.58 10.44 0.42
N LYS A 100 -9.43 9.77 0.58
CA LYS A 100 -8.25 10.40 1.19
C LYS A 100 -7.69 11.52 0.31
N ALA A 101 -7.64 11.32 -1.02
CA ALA A 101 -7.24 12.35 -1.96
C ALA A 101 -8.18 13.58 -1.89
N GLU A 102 -9.48 13.36 -1.87
CA GLU A 102 -10.49 14.41 -1.73
C GLU A 102 -10.29 15.24 -0.45
N ASN A 103 -9.96 14.58 0.68
CA ASN A 103 -9.72 15.24 1.96
C ASN A 103 -8.49 16.17 1.99
N ILE A 104 -7.50 15.90 1.16
CA ILE A 104 -6.27 16.70 1.07
C ILE A 104 -6.13 17.45 -0.24
N LYS A 105 -7.19 17.53 -1.03
CA LYS A 105 -7.22 18.14 -2.37
C LYS A 105 -6.52 19.52 -2.43
N SER A 106 -6.70 20.36 -1.41
CA SER A 106 -6.10 21.71 -1.38
C SER A 106 -4.57 21.73 -1.31
N TYR A 107 -3.94 20.58 -1.11
CA TYR A 107 -2.50 20.40 -1.10
C TYR A 107 -1.97 19.78 -2.40
N LEU A 108 -2.85 19.27 -3.27
CA LEU A 108 -2.44 18.54 -4.47
C LEU A 108 -2.22 19.49 -5.65
N HIS A 109 -1.22 19.20 -6.45
CA HIS A 109 -0.92 19.87 -7.71
C HIS A 109 -1.71 19.25 -8.86
N ASP A 110 -2.24 20.09 -9.75
CA ASP A 110 -2.92 19.65 -10.98
C ASP A 110 -1.88 19.24 -12.04
N LEU A 111 -1.89 17.96 -12.40
CA LEU A 111 -1.00 17.35 -13.37
C LEU A 111 -1.60 17.28 -14.79
N SER A 112 -2.82 17.77 -15.00
CA SER A 112 -3.56 17.64 -16.27
C SER A 112 -2.86 18.30 -17.46
N GLY A 113 -1.88 19.18 -17.20
CA GLY A 113 -1.12 19.87 -18.24
C GLY A 113 0.13 19.12 -18.75
N GLU A 114 0.50 18.02 -18.08
CA GLU A 114 1.73 17.29 -18.34
C GLU A 114 1.53 16.26 -19.47
N GLU A 115 2.44 16.23 -20.47
CA GLU A 115 2.29 15.37 -21.65
C GLU A 115 2.34 13.87 -21.30
N PHE A 116 3.10 13.47 -20.28
CA PHE A 116 3.24 12.05 -19.92
C PHE A 116 1.96 11.48 -19.27
N ILE A 117 1.06 12.31 -18.77
CA ILE A 117 -0.26 11.91 -18.22
C ILE A 117 -1.15 11.25 -19.28
N ASP A 118 -1.00 11.62 -20.55
CA ASP A 118 -1.73 11.02 -21.67
C ASP A 118 -1.46 9.50 -21.81
N ASN A 119 -0.39 9.00 -21.20
CA ASN A 119 -0.05 7.58 -21.19
C ASN A 119 -0.76 6.79 -20.06
N ILE A 120 -1.47 7.41 -19.15
CA ILE A 120 -2.22 6.67 -18.12
C ILE A 120 -3.35 5.89 -18.78
N ALA A 121 -3.45 4.61 -18.45
CA ALA A 121 -4.54 3.77 -18.95
C ALA A 121 -5.91 4.30 -18.50
N PRO A 122 -6.97 4.13 -19.30
CA PRO A 122 -8.28 4.72 -19.03
C PRO A 122 -8.82 4.36 -17.63
N ASN A 123 -9.31 5.37 -16.90
CA ASN A 123 -9.89 5.26 -15.55
C ASN A 123 -8.90 4.84 -14.44
N MET A 124 -7.59 4.97 -14.65
CA MET A 124 -6.59 4.63 -13.63
C MET A 124 -5.99 5.84 -12.91
N ALA A 125 -6.14 7.05 -13.45
CA ALA A 125 -5.76 8.28 -12.77
C ALA A 125 -6.72 8.62 -11.61
N VAL A 126 -6.21 9.31 -10.58
CA VAL A 126 -7.09 9.98 -9.63
C VAL A 126 -7.44 11.35 -10.17
N GLU A 127 -8.73 11.55 -10.45
CA GLU A 127 -9.28 12.82 -10.92
C GLU A 127 -10.21 13.42 -9.87
N ILE A 128 -10.02 14.69 -9.53
CA ILE A 128 -10.90 15.44 -8.62
C ILE A 128 -11.30 16.73 -9.30
N ASP A 129 -12.62 16.97 -9.45
CA ASP A 129 -13.20 18.16 -10.12
C ASP A 129 -12.67 18.39 -11.56
N GLY A 130 -12.22 17.33 -12.23
CA GLY A 130 -11.70 17.38 -13.62
C GLY A 130 -10.19 17.69 -13.70
N GLU A 131 -9.49 17.72 -12.58
CA GLU A 131 -8.03 17.83 -12.48
C GLU A 131 -7.42 16.46 -12.17
N VAL A 132 -6.38 16.07 -12.90
CA VAL A 132 -5.59 14.87 -12.60
C VAL A 132 -4.64 15.18 -11.46
N VAL A 133 -4.82 14.54 -10.31
CA VAL A 133 -4.03 14.78 -9.10
C VAL A 133 -3.24 13.55 -8.63
N GLY A 134 -3.43 12.41 -9.28
CA GLY A 134 -2.72 11.18 -8.94
C GLY A 134 -2.41 10.31 -10.14
N ILE A 135 -1.17 9.82 -10.21
CA ILE A 135 -0.62 8.92 -11.22
C ILE A 135 -0.52 7.54 -10.61
N PRO A 136 -1.10 6.47 -11.19
CA PRO A 136 -1.06 5.15 -10.60
C PRO A 136 0.39 4.64 -10.47
N TYR A 137 0.72 4.00 -9.34
CA TYR A 137 1.98 3.26 -9.19
C TYR A 137 2.03 2.12 -10.20
N GLY A 138 0.94 1.38 -10.29
CA GLY A 138 0.73 0.25 -11.15
C GLY A 138 -0.61 -0.42 -10.82
N VAL A 139 -0.91 -1.48 -11.54
CA VAL A 139 -2.06 -2.35 -11.26
C VAL A 139 -1.62 -3.46 -10.33
N GLU A 140 -2.41 -3.71 -9.32
CA GLU A 140 -2.18 -4.77 -8.34
C GLU A 140 -3.41 -5.67 -8.21
N GLY A 141 -3.19 -6.89 -7.78
CA GLY A 141 -4.26 -7.83 -7.48
C GLY A 141 -4.02 -8.54 -6.16
N PHE A 142 -5.09 -8.89 -5.46
CA PHE A 142 -5.01 -9.66 -4.23
C PHE A 142 -6.00 -10.83 -4.18
N GLY A 143 -5.60 -11.83 -3.42
CA GLY A 143 -6.36 -13.06 -3.24
C GLY A 143 -5.75 -13.96 -2.18
N LEU A 144 -5.82 -15.26 -2.40
CA LEU A 144 -5.08 -16.28 -1.66
C LEU A 144 -3.77 -16.55 -2.37
N VAL A 145 -2.65 -16.11 -1.78
CA VAL A 145 -1.30 -16.50 -2.19
C VAL A 145 -0.97 -17.84 -1.50
N TYR A 146 -0.53 -18.83 -2.25
CA TYR A 146 -0.38 -20.18 -1.73
C TYR A 146 0.89 -20.89 -2.20
N ASN A 147 1.36 -21.82 -1.37
CA ASN A 147 2.46 -22.74 -1.65
C ASN A 147 1.92 -23.93 -2.46
N LYS A 148 2.35 -24.07 -3.74
CA LYS A 148 1.88 -25.11 -4.66
C LYS A 148 2.26 -26.54 -4.25
N ASP A 149 3.23 -26.69 -3.34
CA ASP A 149 3.56 -28.01 -2.79
C ASP A 149 2.54 -28.50 -1.74
N LEU A 150 1.76 -27.58 -1.14
CA LEU A 150 0.80 -27.86 -0.06
C LEU A 150 -0.66 -27.74 -0.51
N VAL A 151 -0.93 -26.86 -1.47
CA VAL A 151 -2.27 -26.49 -1.94
C VAL A 151 -2.27 -26.46 -3.46
N SER A 152 -3.32 -27.00 -4.06
CA SER A 152 -3.62 -26.91 -5.50
C SER A 152 -4.82 -25.98 -5.75
N GLU A 153 -5.01 -25.57 -6.98
CA GLU A 153 -6.18 -24.75 -7.37
C GLU A 153 -7.50 -25.44 -7.06
N GLU A 154 -7.57 -26.77 -7.24
CA GLU A 154 -8.76 -27.58 -6.94
C GLU A 154 -9.11 -27.57 -5.44
N ASP A 155 -8.12 -27.37 -4.57
CA ASP A 155 -8.29 -27.33 -3.11
C ASP A 155 -8.99 -26.07 -2.60
N ILE A 156 -9.01 -24.97 -3.39
CA ILE A 156 -9.48 -23.64 -2.98
C ILE A 156 -10.41 -22.97 -4.01
N GLN A 157 -11.03 -23.75 -4.91
CA GLN A 157 -11.86 -23.21 -5.99
C GLN A 157 -13.27 -22.78 -5.55
N ASP A 158 -13.77 -23.28 -4.42
CA ASP A 158 -15.07 -22.91 -3.83
C ASP A 158 -15.03 -22.99 -2.30
N TYR A 159 -16.09 -22.51 -1.64
CA TYR A 159 -16.17 -22.48 -0.19
C TYR A 159 -15.97 -23.85 0.47
N ASP A 160 -16.61 -24.89 -0.06
CA ASP A 160 -16.55 -26.22 0.54
C ASP A 160 -15.14 -26.83 0.42
N SER A 161 -14.50 -26.71 -0.74
CA SER A 161 -13.12 -27.16 -0.97
C SER A 161 -12.14 -26.36 -0.12
N PHE A 162 -12.33 -25.05 -0.01
CA PHE A 162 -11.51 -24.17 0.83
C PHE A 162 -11.58 -24.61 2.31
N VAL A 163 -12.79 -24.76 2.89
CA VAL A 163 -12.95 -25.20 4.30
C VAL A 163 -12.34 -26.58 4.53
N ASN A 164 -12.58 -27.53 3.63
CA ASN A 164 -11.97 -28.87 3.72
C ASN A 164 -10.44 -28.79 3.69
N THR A 165 -9.87 -27.87 2.94
CA THR A 165 -8.42 -27.67 2.87
C THR A 165 -7.88 -27.05 4.15
N LEU A 166 -8.57 -26.06 4.73
CA LEU A 166 -8.21 -25.53 6.06
C LEU A 166 -8.19 -26.64 7.11
N GLU A 167 -9.25 -27.47 7.18
CA GLU A 167 -9.32 -28.59 8.13
C GLU A 167 -8.21 -29.63 7.89
N ARG A 168 -7.95 -29.99 6.64
CA ARG A 168 -6.89 -30.95 6.26
C ARG A 168 -5.52 -30.48 6.74
N LEU A 169 -5.13 -29.26 6.38
CA LEU A 169 -3.83 -28.68 6.72
C LEU A 169 -3.65 -28.54 8.23
N SER A 170 -4.69 -28.05 8.93
CA SER A 170 -4.68 -27.96 10.40
C SER A 170 -4.47 -29.33 11.06
N ASN A 171 -5.14 -30.40 10.57
CA ASN A 171 -4.95 -31.77 11.06
C ASN A 171 -3.54 -32.34 10.75
N GLU A 172 -2.90 -31.85 9.69
CA GLU A 172 -1.52 -32.22 9.31
C GLU A 172 -0.46 -31.43 10.11
N GLY A 173 -0.88 -30.42 10.89
CA GLY A 173 -0.02 -29.57 11.70
C GLY A 173 0.68 -28.47 10.91
N VAL A 174 0.08 -28.08 9.76
CA VAL A 174 0.46 -26.93 8.95
C VAL A 174 -0.55 -25.82 9.23
N ASP A 175 -0.10 -24.59 9.42
CA ASP A 175 -0.99 -23.43 9.54
C ASP A 175 -1.68 -23.21 8.18
N PRO A 176 -3.02 -23.34 8.07
CA PRO A 176 -3.66 -23.36 6.76
C PRO A 176 -3.62 -22.01 6.04
N LEU A 177 -3.99 -20.95 6.74
CA LEU A 177 -4.03 -19.56 6.24
C LEU A 177 -3.62 -18.62 7.36
N THR A 178 -2.63 -17.80 7.13
CA THR A 178 -2.23 -16.76 8.08
C THR A 178 -2.65 -15.39 7.55
N LEU A 179 -3.35 -14.64 8.40
CA LEU A 179 -3.59 -13.20 8.26
C LEU A 179 -2.60 -12.47 9.17
N SER A 180 -2.41 -11.17 8.96
CA SER A 180 -1.64 -10.33 9.88
C SER A 180 -2.51 -9.25 10.52
N SER A 181 -1.99 -8.60 11.56
CA SER A 181 -2.74 -7.67 12.38
C SER A 181 -2.96 -6.29 11.75
N GLU A 182 -2.28 -5.98 10.65
CA GLU A 182 -2.43 -4.73 9.92
C GLU A 182 -3.82 -4.64 9.26
N ALA A 183 -4.44 -3.47 9.29
CA ALA A 183 -5.84 -3.25 8.94
C ALA A 183 -6.26 -3.82 7.58
N TYR A 184 -5.45 -3.59 6.53
CA TYR A 184 -5.77 -4.08 5.19
C TYR A 184 -5.60 -5.59 5.05
N PHE A 185 -4.58 -6.18 5.68
CA PHE A 185 -4.31 -7.62 5.62
C PHE A 185 -5.17 -8.43 6.59
N LEU A 186 -5.67 -7.76 7.65
CA LEU A 186 -6.62 -8.37 8.58
C LEU A 186 -8.03 -8.45 7.98
N ILE A 187 -8.51 -7.35 7.40
CA ILE A 187 -9.93 -7.23 7.02
C ILE A 187 -10.18 -6.37 5.77
N GLY A 188 -9.36 -5.34 5.51
CA GLY A 188 -9.65 -4.34 4.49
C GLY A 188 -9.79 -4.94 3.10
N HIS A 189 -8.82 -5.75 2.66
CA HIS A 189 -8.87 -6.41 1.35
C HIS A 189 -10.00 -7.44 1.27
N MET A 190 -10.19 -8.25 2.32
CA MET A 190 -11.26 -9.24 2.32
C MET A 190 -12.64 -8.59 2.30
N SER A 191 -12.81 -7.43 2.96
CA SER A 191 -14.07 -6.68 2.92
C SER A 191 -14.42 -6.18 1.52
N ASN A 192 -13.44 -6.02 0.63
CA ASN A 192 -13.69 -5.64 -0.75
C ASN A 192 -14.65 -6.59 -1.48
N TYR A 193 -14.54 -7.91 -1.22
CA TYR A 193 -15.31 -8.91 -1.96
C TYR A 193 -16.83 -8.74 -1.85
N PRO A 194 -17.45 -8.67 -0.65
CA PRO A 194 -18.90 -8.54 -0.57
C PRO A 194 -19.43 -7.22 -1.16
N PHE A 195 -18.62 -6.15 -1.23
CA PHE A 195 -18.98 -4.93 -1.94
C PHE A 195 -18.83 -5.08 -3.45
N SER A 196 -17.69 -5.59 -3.93
CA SER A 196 -17.37 -5.66 -5.36
C SER A 196 -18.19 -6.72 -6.11
N LEU A 197 -18.82 -7.65 -5.40
CA LEU A 197 -19.71 -8.66 -5.96
C LEU A 197 -21.15 -8.15 -6.15
N GLN A 198 -21.47 -6.92 -5.71
CA GLN A 198 -22.75 -6.29 -6.02
C GLN A 198 -22.85 -5.93 -7.50
N GLU A 199 -24.06 -5.91 -8.07
CA GLU A 199 -24.29 -5.60 -9.48
C GLU A 199 -23.74 -4.20 -9.85
N ASP A 200 -23.95 -3.21 -8.96
CA ASP A 200 -23.34 -1.88 -8.99
C ASP A 200 -22.84 -1.56 -7.59
N HIS A 201 -21.52 -1.70 -7.40
CA HIS A 201 -20.91 -1.46 -6.09
C HIS A 201 -20.93 0.01 -5.67
N PHE A 202 -20.96 0.96 -6.61
CA PHE A 202 -21.10 2.38 -6.29
C PHE A 202 -22.48 2.69 -5.76
N GLU A 203 -23.53 2.22 -6.46
CA GLU A 203 -24.91 2.38 -6.01
C GLU A 203 -25.12 1.70 -4.64
N TYR A 204 -24.53 0.51 -4.44
CA TYR A 204 -24.62 -0.19 -3.15
C TYR A 204 -23.94 0.61 -2.01
N ILE A 205 -22.75 1.17 -2.23
CA ILE A 205 -22.04 2.00 -1.26
C ILE A 205 -22.86 3.24 -0.89
N ASP A 206 -23.49 3.89 -1.87
CA ASP A 206 -24.36 5.05 -1.65
C ASP A 206 -25.61 4.67 -0.85
N GLN A 207 -26.32 3.61 -1.24
CA GLN A 207 -27.50 3.12 -0.53
C GLN A 207 -27.18 2.67 0.91
N LEU A 208 -26.05 2.02 1.12
CA LEU A 208 -25.57 1.63 2.46
C LEU A 208 -25.27 2.86 3.31
N SER A 209 -24.64 3.89 2.72
CA SER A 209 -24.31 5.14 3.41
C SER A 209 -25.56 5.97 3.75
N GLU A 210 -26.60 5.86 2.94
CA GLU A 210 -27.92 6.50 3.18
C GLU A 210 -28.81 5.68 4.12
N GLY A 211 -28.40 4.43 4.45
CA GLY A 211 -29.16 3.51 5.31
C GLY A 211 -30.37 2.89 4.59
N GLU A 212 -30.36 2.83 3.26
CA GLU A 212 -31.41 2.21 2.46
C GLU A 212 -31.25 0.68 2.39
N VAL A 213 -30.03 0.19 2.52
CA VAL A 213 -29.65 -1.24 2.62
C VAL A 213 -28.80 -1.47 3.84
N THR A 214 -28.64 -2.73 4.26
CA THR A 214 -27.77 -3.15 5.37
C THR A 214 -26.88 -4.30 4.96
N MET A 215 -25.69 -4.38 5.54
CA MET A 215 -24.80 -5.53 5.33
C MET A 215 -25.44 -6.83 5.86
N THR A 216 -26.19 -6.75 6.96
CA THR A 216 -26.86 -7.90 7.57
C THR A 216 -27.93 -8.53 6.70
N GLU A 217 -28.57 -7.76 5.78
CA GLU A 217 -29.59 -8.27 4.84
C GLU A 217 -28.99 -8.65 3.48
N THR A 218 -27.71 -8.39 3.24
CA THR A 218 -27.02 -8.67 1.98
C THR A 218 -26.36 -10.06 2.00
N PRO A 219 -26.72 -10.97 1.08
CA PRO A 219 -26.26 -12.36 1.10
C PRO A 219 -24.72 -12.52 1.08
N GLU A 220 -24.02 -11.71 0.29
CA GLU A 220 -22.56 -11.74 0.15
C GLU A 220 -21.86 -11.42 1.47
N PHE A 221 -22.41 -10.52 2.28
CA PHE A 221 -21.90 -10.25 3.63
C PHE A 221 -22.19 -11.38 4.61
N GLN A 222 -23.34 -12.05 4.51
CA GLN A 222 -23.64 -13.22 5.33
C GLN A 222 -22.68 -14.39 5.03
N GLU A 223 -22.34 -14.57 3.75
CA GLU A 223 -21.32 -15.54 3.34
C GLU A 223 -19.92 -15.13 3.84
N PHE A 224 -19.62 -13.84 3.83
CA PHE A 224 -18.37 -13.31 4.36
C PHE A 224 -18.20 -13.61 5.86
N GLY A 225 -19.25 -13.43 6.67
CA GLY A 225 -19.22 -13.79 8.08
C GLY A 225 -18.89 -15.27 8.30
N LYS A 226 -19.49 -16.19 7.52
CA LYS A 226 -19.17 -17.63 7.58
C LYS A 226 -17.75 -17.94 7.16
N PHE A 227 -17.24 -17.21 6.16
CA PHE A 227 -15.88 -17.38 5.68
C PHE A 227 -14.86 -17.04 6.76
N LEU A 228 -15.08 -15.95 7.47
CA LEU A 228 -14.24 -15.53 8.58
C LEU A 228 -14.33 -16.48 9.79
N GLU A 229 -15.52 -17.08 10.05
CA GLU A 229 -15.65 -18.14 11.07
C GLU A 229 -14.77 -19.34 10.74
N ALA A 230 -14.76 -19.81 9.47
CA ALA A 230 -13.93 -20.91 9.04
C ALA A 230 -12.43 -20.59 9.17
N ILE A 231 -12.01 -19.39 8.80
CA ILE A 231 -10.62 -18.94 9.00
C ILE A 231 -10.27 -18.98 10.48
N ARG A 232 -11.10 -18.41 11.35
CA ARG A 232 -10.86 -18.38 12.81
C ARG A 232 -10.80 -19.76 13.44
N GLU A 233 -11.60 -20.73 12.93
CA GLU A 233 -11.67 -22.09 13.47
C GLU A 233 -10.38 -22.88 13.21
N TYR A 234 -9.79 -22.74 12.00
CA TYR A 234 -8.70 -23.61 11.54
C TYR A 234 -7.34 -22.93 11.48
N SER A 235 -7.28 -21.61 11.52
CA SER A 235 -6.07 -20.82 11.29
C SER A 235 -5.56 -20.18 12.58
N PRO A 236 -4.27 -19.79 12.64
CA PRO A 236 -3.72 -19.06 13.78
C PRO A 236 -4.44 -17.71 14.00
N ASN A 237 -4.41 -17.21 15.23
CA ASN A 237 -4.99 -15.90 15.53
C ASN A 237 -4.18 -14.78 14.84
N PRO A 238 -4.80 -13.96 13.98
CA PRO A 238 -4.09 -12.88 13.27
C PRO A 238 -3.42 -11.85 14.19
N MET A 239 -3.89 -11.70 15.42
CA MET A 239 -3.32 -10.76 16.38
C MET A 239 -1.93 -11.16 16.87
N ASP A 240 -1.50 -12.38 16.59
CA ASP A 240 -0.18 -12.88 16.93
C ASP A 240 0.86 -12.66 15.80
N TYR A 241 0.46 -12.05 14.67
CA TYR A 241 1.27 -11.91 13.48
C TYR A 241 1.35 -10.46 13.00
N THR A 242 2.56 -10.02 12.71
CA THR A 242 2.84 -8.86 11.85
C THR A 242 2.93 -9.31 10.39
N TYR A 243 2.94 -8.37 9.45
CA TYR A 243 3.16 -8.66 8.03
C TYR A 243 4.48 -9.41 7.80
N ASP A 244 5.58 -8.97 8.43
CA ASP A 244 6.89 -9.64 8.32
C ASP A 244 6.85 -11.08 8.84
N GLU A 245 6.20 -11.32 9.99
CA GLU A 245 6.07 -12.66 10.57
C GLU A 245 5.19 -13.56 9.70
N GLN A 246 4.11 -13.04 9.14
CA GLN A 246 3.26 -13.75 8.19
C GLN A 246 4.06 -14.21 6.97
N MET A 247 4.82 -13.30 6.35
CA MET A 247 5.62 -13.62 5.16
C MET A 247 6.78 -14.56 5.46
N GLY A 248 7.42 -14.42 6.61
CA GLY A 248 8.46 -15.35 7.07
C GLY A 248 7.94 -16.77 7.32
N ASP A 249 6.77 -16.92 7.92
CA ASP A 249 6.12 -18.22 8.12
C ASP A 249 5.68 -18.84 6.78
N PHE A 250 5.22 -18.04 5.82
CA PHE A 250 4.90 -18.51 4.48
C PHE A 250 6.15 -18.98 3.74
N ALA A 251 7.22 -18.18 3.71
CA ALA A 251 8.49 -18.52 3.05
C ALA A 251 9.12 -19.80 3.59
N THR A 252 8.95 -20.09 4.88
CA THR A 252 9.46 -21.33 5.50
C THR A 252 8.53 -22.55 5.35
N GLY A 253 7.37 -22.39 4.72
CA GLY A 253 6.37 -23.45 4.57
C GLY A 253 5.65 -23.82 5.86
N LYS A 254 5.74 -22.99 6.92
CA LYS A 254 4.98 -23.18 8.15
C LYS A 254 3.50 -22.90 7.95
N THR A 255 3.18 -21.88 7.12
CA THR A 255 1.82 -21.62 6.65
C THR A 255 1.68 -21.96 5.17
N ALA A 256 0.54 -22.52 4.78
CA ALA A 256 0.29 -22.97 3.41
C ALA A 256 -0.24 -21.84 2.51
N MET A 257 -1.01 -20.94 3.07
CA MET A 257 -1.62 -19.79 2.38
C MET A 257 -1.50 -18.53 3.19
N VAL A 258 -1.43 -17.40 2.50
CA VAL A 258 -1.56 -16.06 3.09
C VAL A 258 -2.57 -15.25 2.28
N HIS A 259 -3.32 -14.37 2.92
CA HIS A 259 -4.09 -13.37 2.20
C HIS A 259 -3.18 -12.19 1.88
N GLN A 260 -2.76 -12.09 0.63
CA GLN A 260 -1.85 -11.09 0.12
C GLN A 260 -2.12 -10.81 -1.36
N GLY A 261 -1.32 -9.97 -1.98
CA GLY A 261 -1.35 -9.67 -3.42
C GLY A 261 0.00 -9.89 -4.10
N ASN A 262 0.12 -9.42 -5.33
CA ASN A 262 1.39 -9.56 -6.08
C ASN A 262 2.57 -8.86 -5.41
N TRP A 263 2.36 -7.84 -4.59
CA TRP A 263 3.40 -7.19 -3.77
C TRP A 263 4.12 -8.15 -2.80
N ALA A 264 3.53 -9.32 -2.49
CA ALA A 264 4.15 -10.31 -1.61
C ALA A 264 5.49 -10.83 -2.15
N MET A 265 5.72 -10.76 -3.47
CA MET A 265 7.00 -11.15 -4.07
C MET A 265 8.15 -10.27 -3.60
N GLY A 266 7.94 -8.98 -3.39
CA GLY A 266 8.95 -8.08 -2.81
C GLY A 266 9.39 -8.52 -1.42
N MET A 267 8.44 -8.93 -0.57
CA MET A 267 8.76 -9.48 0.76
C MET A 267 9.42 -10.85 0.70
N LEU A 268 9.01 -11.70 -0.26
CA LEU A 268 9.60 -13.04 -0.42
C LEU A 268 11.03 -13.01 -0.96
N ALA A 269 11.44 -11.94 -1.60
CA ALA A 269 12.80 -11.76 -2.10
C ALA A 269 13.87 -11.82 -0.98
N ASP A 270 13.49 -11.50 0.26
CA ASP A 270 14.37 -11.55 1.42
C ASP A 270 14.58 -12.97 1.99
N TYR A 271 13.87 -13.97 1.45
CA TYR A 271 13.87 -15.33 1.97
C TYR A 271 14.36 -16.34 0.94
N ASP A 272 15.08 -17.37 1.42
CA ASP A 272 15.36 -18.58 0.65
C ASP A 272 14.17 -19.55 0.79
N TYR A 273 13.36 -19.71 -0.26
CA TYR A 273 12.28 -20.71 -0.33
C TYR A 273 12.42 -21.56 -1.60
N ASP A 274 11.90 -22.81 -1.58
CA ASP A 274 12.16 -23.81 -2.62
C ASP A 274 10.86 -24.40 -3.23
N PHE A 275 9.73 -23.72 -3.04
CA PHE A 275 8.43 -24.10 -3.60
C PHE A 275 7.94 -23.09 -4.64
N GLU A 276 7.02 -23.51 -5.50
CA GLU A 276 6.33 -22.60 -6.42
C GLU A 276 5.19 -21.87 -5.71
N VAL A 277 5.09 -20.56 -5.95
CA VAL A 277 4.03 -19.70 -5.44
C VAL A 277 2.91 -19.58 -6.47
N GLY A 278 1.66 -19.54 -6.02
CA GLY A 278 0.49 -19.23 -6.82
C GLY A 278 -0.40 -18.21 -6.14
N MET A 279 -1.35 -17.64 -6.89
CA MET A 279 -2.39 -16.77 -6.35
C MET A 279 -3.74 -17.12 -7.00
N MET A 280 -4.79 -17.15 -6.19
CA MET A 280 -6.16 -17.37 -6.64
C MET A 280 -7.13 -16.37 -6.02
N PRO A 281 -8.27 -16.13 -6.69
CA PRO A 281 -9.38 -15.41 -6.09
C PRO A 281 -9.81 -16.00 -4.74
N PHE A 282 -10.34 -15.18 -3.86
CA PHE A 282 -11.05 -15.64 -2.67
C PHE A 282 -12.37 -16.29 -3.11
N PRO A 283 -12.66 -17.57 -2.78
CA PRO A 283 -13.85 -18.27 -3.24
C PRO A 283 -15.10 -17.91 -2.42
N LEU A 284 -15.32 -16.61 -2.19
CA LEU A 284 -16.44 -16.06 -1.45
C LEU A 284 -17.67 -15.95 -2.36
N ALA A 285 -18.83 -16.41 -1.91
CA ALA A 285 -20.12 -16.29 -2.61
C ALA A 285 -20.05 -16.77 -4.08
N GLY A 286 -19.21 -17.79 -4.35
CA GLY A 286 -19.03 -18.35 -5.70
C GLY A 286 -18.17 -17.47 -6.62
N ASN A 287 -17.38 -16.55 -6.06
CA ASN A 287 -16.45 -15.73 -6.82
C ASN A 287 -15.30 -16.56 -7.40
N ASP A 288 -15.00 -16.33 -8.67
CA ASP A 288 -13.87 -16.89 -9.42
C ASP A 288 -12.99 -15.79 -10.05
N LYS A 289 -13.21 -14.52 -9.65
CA LYS A 289 -12.53 -13.35 -10.19
C LYS A 289 -11.54 -12.74 -9.21
N LEU A 290 -10.38 -12.35 -9.73
CA LEU A 290 -9.35 -11.70 -8.92
C LEU A 290 -9.73 -10.25 -8.62
N ALA A 291 -9.51 -9.80 -7.40
CA ALA A 291 -9.67 -8.40 -7.04
C ALA A 291 -8.46 -7.61 -7.58
N VAL A 292 -8.69 -6.75 -8.58
CA VAL A 292 -7.64 -5.99 -9.27
C VAL A 292 -7.96 -4.51 -9.25
N GLY A 293 -6.94 -3.70 -8.99
CA GLY A 293 -7.10 -2.24 -8.93
C GLY A 293 -5.76 -1.51 -8.80
N VAL A 294 -5.84 -0.22 -8.52
CA VAL A 294 -4.67 0.62 -8.22
C VAL A 294 -4.55 0.77 -6.70
N GLY A 295 -3.45 0.31 -6.14
CA GLY A 295 -3.24 0.31 -4.69
C GLY A 295 -2.76 1.65 -4.14
N ALA A 296 -1.99 2.40 -4.94
CA ALA A 296 -1.50 3.72 -4.60
C ALA A 296 -1.22 4.54 -5.86
N ASN A 297 -1.21 5.86 -5.69
CA ASN A 297 -0.92 6.82 -6.75
C ASN A 297 0.15 7.79 -6.28
N TRP A 298 1.05 8.21 -7.16
CA TRP A 298 1.94 9.32 -6.97
C TRP A 298 1.17 10.63 -7.09
N ALA A 299 1.40 11.56 -6.19
CA ALA A 299 0.87 12.91 -6.28
C ALA A 299 1.91 13.94 -5.88
N VAL A 300 1.83 15.13 -6.44
CA VAL A 300 2.73 16.24 -6.17
C VAL A 300 2.07 17.22 -5.19
N ASN A 301 2.85 17.67 -4.22
CA ASN A 301 2.41 18.67 -3.23
C ASN A 301 2.45 20.07 -3.83
N GLY A 302 1.31 20.59 -4.23
CA GLY A 302 1.14 21.93 -4.82
C GLY A 302 1.35 23.12 -3.87
N THR A 303 1.67 22.85 -2.58
CA THR A 303 1.97 23.94 -1.62
C THR A 303 3.47 24.25 -1.48
N LYS A 304 4.31 23.53 -2.22
CA LYS A 304 5.75 23.77 -2.32
C LYS A 304 6.05 24.98 -3.20
N ASP A 305 7.28 25.43 -3.23
CA ASP A 305 7.66 26.46 -4.20
C ASP A 305 7.70 25.91 -5.64
N GLU A 306 7.66 26.80 -6.62
CA GLU A 306 7.53 26.44 -8.03
C GLU A 306 8.67 25.52 -8.53
N ALA A 307 9.91 25.75 -8.05
CA ALA A 307 11.07 24.94 -8.45
C ALA A 307 11.00 23.52 -7.86
N GLU A 308 10.55 23.37 -6.59
CA GLU A 308 10.37 22.06 -5.96
C GLU A 308 9.20 21.28 -6.61
N ILE A 309 8.11 21.97 -7.02
CA ILE A 309 7.00 21.36 -7.78
C ILE A 309 7.50 20.87 -9.13
N GLU A 310 8.22 21.73 -9.90
CA GLU A 310 8.78 21.37 -11.20
C GLU A 310 9.71 20.14 -11.08
N ALA A 311 10.64 20.14 -10.13
CA ALA A 311 11.53 19.01 -9.89
C ALA A 311 10.78 17.72 -9.50
N ALA A 312 9.68 17.81 -8.76
CA ALA A 312 8.84 16.66 -8.42
C ALA A 312 8.08 16.10 -9.64
N VAL A 313 7.58 16.97 -10.50
CA VAL A 313 6.94 16.60 -11.78
C VAL A 313 7.97 15.94 -12.71
N ASP A 314 9.15 16.54 -12.87
CA ASP A 314 10.25 16.01 -13.68
C ASP A 314 10.68 14.60 -13.22
N PHE A 315 10.73 14.36 -11.89
CA PHE A 315 11.01 13.03 -11.35
C PHE A 315 9.93 12.02 -11.77
N LEU A 316 8.64 12.37 -11.66
CA LEU A 316 7.55 11.48 -12.05
C LEU A 316 7.51 11.26 -13.58
N GLU A 317 7.79 12.28 -14.38
CA GLU A 317 7.96 12.11 -15.82
C GLU A 317 9.12 11.16 -16.15
N TRP A 318 10.29 11.37 -15.55
CA TRP A 318 11.46 10.52 -15.73
C TRP A 318 11.17 9.06 -15.30
N LEU A 319 10.51 8.84 -14.17
CA LEU A 319 10.11 7.51 -13.69
C LEU A 319 9.27 6.77 -14.73
N HIS A 320 8.34 7.44 -15.42
CA HIS A 320 7.40 6.79 -16.33
C HIS A 320 7.84 6.83 -17.81
N THR A 321 8.87 7.61 -18.16
CA THR A 321 9.28 7.79 -19.56
C THR A 321 10.70 7.37 -19.86
N SER A 322 11.61 7.36 -18.87
CA SER A 322 12.99 6.91 -19.07
C SER A 322 13.10 5.37 -19.09
N GLU A 323 14.12 4.85 -19.75
CA GLU A 323 14.43 3.41 -19.77
C GLU A 323 14.69 2.88 -18.35
N THR A 324 15.42 3.64 -17.53
CA THR A 324 15.72 3.30 -16.13
C THR A 324 14.46 3.28 -15.28
N GLY A 325 13.65 4.35 -15.32
CA GLY A 325 12.41 4.44 -14.53
C GLY A 325 11.41 3.35 -14.89
N GLN A 326 11.20 3.08 -16.19
CA GLN A 326 10.30 2.00 -16.65
C GLN A 326 10.76 0.62 -16.20
N ARG A 327 12.09 0.36 -16.22
CA ARG A 327 12.66 -0.88 -15.69
C ARG A 327 12.37 -1.03 -14.21
N PHE A 328 12.54 0.05 -13.42
CA PHE A 328 12.23 0.00 -12.00
C PHE A 328 10.76 -0.28 -11.74
N VAL A 329 9.84 0.34 -12.47
CA VAL A 329 8.39 0.09 -12.32
C VAL A 329 8.05 -1.39 -12.51
N VAL A 330 8.65 -2.06 -13.51
CA VAL A 330 8.31 -3.43 -13.89
C VAL A 330 9.14 -4.48 -13.13
N GLU A 331 10.47 -4.35 -13.17
CA GLU A 331 11.38 -5.41 -12.73
C GLU A 331 11.71 -5.29 -11.23
N GLU A 332 11.87 -4.05 -10.70
CA GLU A 332 12.33 -3.85 -9.32
C GLU A 332 11.17 -3.66 -8.35
N PHE A 333 10.12 -2.93 -8.76
CA PHE A 333 8.91 -2.75 -7.95
C PHE A 333 7.87 -3.87 -8.16
N GLY A 334 7.99 -4.63 -9.26
CA GLY A 334 7.06 -5.73 -9.58
C GLY A 334 5.65 -5.24 -9.93
N PHE A 335 5.49 -4.00 -10.38
CA PHE A 335 4.17 -3.46 -10.71
C PHE A 335 3.74 -3.86 -12.12
N VAL A 336 2.49 -4.30 -12.28
CA VAL A 336 1.86 -4.39 -13.60
C VAL A 336 1.63 -2.95 -14.09
N PRO A 337 2.19 -2.54 -15.25
CA PRO A 337 2.12 -1.15 -15.67
C PRO A 337 0.69 -0.64 -15.88
N ALA A 338 0.40 0.51 -15.29
CA ALA A 338 -0.81 1.28 -15.54
C ALA A 338 -0.62 2.37 -16.58
N MET A 339 0.60 2.46 -17.17
CA MET A 339 0.98 3.41 -18.21
C MET A 339 1.10 2.67 -19.54
N THR A 340 0.42 3.15 -20.59
CA THR A 340 0.35 2.50 -21.91
C THR A 340 1.67 2.50 -22.71
N ASN A 341 2.63 3.31 -22.30
CA ASN A 341 3.98 3.39 -22.88
C ASN A 341 5.00 2.48 -22.18
N ILE A 342 4.60 1.75 -21.13
CA ILE A 342 5.45 0.81 -20.40
C ILE A 342 5.02 -0.61 -20.76
N GLU A 343 5.96 -1.43 -21.27
CA GLU A 343 5.69 -2.82 -21.60
C GLU A 343 5.82 -3.70 -20.35
N ALA A 344 4.84 -4.57 -20.14
CA ALA A 344 4.81 -5.55 -19.02
C ALA A 344 5.66 -6.78 -19.38
N ASN A 345 6.98 -6.63 -19.44
CA ASN A 345 7.93 -7.71 -19.70
C ASN A 345 8.66 -8.06 -18.41
N ASP A 346 9.02 -9.34 -18.27
CA ASP A 346 9.83 -9.85 -17.15
C ASP A 346 9.22 -9.59 -15.74
N LEU A 347 7.87 -9.64 -15.65
CA LEU A 347 7.15 -9.59 -14.37
C LEU A 347 7.45 -10.82 -13.50
N ASP A 348 7.31 -10.69 -12.19
CA ASP A 348 7.29 -11.82 -11.28
C ASP A 348 6.04 -12.70 -11.46
N VAL A 349 6.06 -13.90 -10.86
CA VAL A 349 4.99 -14.90 -11.05
C VAL A 349 3.61 -14.41 -10.59
N LEU A 350 3.52 -13.61 -9.53
CA LEU A 350 2.23 -13.11 -9.02
C LEU A 350 1.72 -11.93 -9.86
N SER A 351 2.61 -11.08 -10.33
CA SER A 351 2.29 -9.98 -11.25
C SER A 351 1.86 -10.50 -12.63
N ASP A 352 2.47 -11.58 -13.13
CA ASP A 352 2.00 -12.29 -14.33
C ASP A 352 0.56 -12.81 -14.16
N ILE A 353 0.22 -13.37 -13.00
CA ILE A 353 -1.15 -13.82 -12.69
C ILE A 353 -2.14 -12.64 -12.71
N VAL A 354 -1.78 -11.50 -12.10
CA VAL A 354 -2.62 -10.27 -12.14
C VAL A 354 -2.84 -9.82 -13.58
N LEU A 355 -1.79 -9.83 -14.40
CA LEU A 355 -1.87 -9.46 -15.81
C LEU A 355 -2.76 -10.44 -16.61
N GLU A 356 -2.68 -11.74 -16.34
CA GLU A 356 -3.52 -12.76 -16.99
C GLU A 356 -5.00 -12.55 -16.65
N TYR A 357 -5.35 -12.38 -15.38
CA TYR A 357 -6.73 -12.08 -14.95
C TYR A 357 -7.23 -10.74 -15.54
N SER A 358 -6.39 -9.72 -15.58
CA SER A 358 -6.73 -8.44 -16.19
C SER A 358 -7.01 -8.57 -17.69
N ASN A 359 -6.19 -9.31 -18.42
CA ASN A 359 -6.35 -9.54 -19.86
C ASN A 359 -7.56 -10.41 -20.21
N SER A 360 -7.90 -11.36 -19.35
CA SER A 360 -9.12 -12.21 -19.55
C SER A 360 -10.41 -11.46 -19.20
N GLY A 361 -10.33 -10.36 -18.43
CA GLY A 361 -11.48 -9.63 -17.89
C GLY A 361 -12.15 -10.35 -16.72
N GLU A 362 -11.49 -11.36 -16.14
CA GLU A 362 -11.97 -12.08 -14.96
C GLU A 362 -11.51 -11.40 -13.67
N THR A 363 -11.92 -10.15 -13.52
CA THR A 363 -11.55 -9.30 -12.38
C THR A 363 -12.78 -8.68 -11.73
N ILE A 364 -12.65 -8.36 -10.44
CA ILE A 364 -13.54 -7.47 -9.69
C ILE A 364 -12.75 -6.23 -9.25
N PRO A 365 -13.38 -5.04 -9.19
CA PRO A 365 -12.69 -3.81 -8.84
C PRO A 365 -12.37 -3.72 -7.35
N TRP A 366 -11.50 -2.78 -7.00
CA TRP A 366 -11.26 -2.39 -5.62
C TRP A 366 -12.31 -1.37 -5.16
N ALA A 367 -13.50 -1.84 -4.79
CA ALA A 367 -14.57 -1.02 -4.21
C ALA A 367 -14.10 -0.27 -2.95
N GLN A 368 -13.13 -0.84 -2.23
CA GLN A 368 -12.52 -0.24 -1.03
C GLN A 368 -11.93 1.16 -1.27
N ASN A 369 -11.53 1.50 -2.50
CA ASN A 369 -11.02 2.82 -2.85
C ASN A 369 -12.08 3.94 -2.74
N TYR A 370 -13.34 3.57 -2.60
CA TYR A 370 -14.50 4.47 -2.50
C TYR A 370 -15.18 4.46 -1.13
N TYR A 371 -14.63 3.72 -0.18
CA TYR A 371 -15.12 3.69 1.20
C TYR A 371 -14.97 5.05 1.89
N PRO A 372 -15.73 5.32 2.96
CA PRO A 372 -15.45 6.48 3.82
C PRO A 372 -13.99 6.48 4.27
N ALA A 373 -13.37 7.67 4.23
CA ALA A 373 -11.94 7.79 4.54
C ALA A 373 -11.61 7.18 5.91
N SER A 374 -10.60 6.32 5.94
CA SER A 374 -10.10 5.66 7.15
C SER A 374 -11.08 4.68 7.83
N VAL A 375 -12.22 4.31 7.20
CA VAL A 375 -13.15 3.33 7.78
C VAL A 375 -12.48 1.98 8.06
N VAL A 376 -11.58 1.55 7.16
CA VAL A 376 -10.85 0.28 7.33
C VAL A 376 -10.00 0.29 8.59
N THR A 377 -9.24 1.36 8.84
CA THR A 377 -8.33 1.45 9.98
C THR A 377 -9.03 1.83 11.28
N ASN A 378 -10.05 2.69 11.22
CA ASN A 378 -10.65 3.26 12.43
C ASN A 378 -11.89 2.49 12.92
N ASP A 379 -12.58 1.78 12.03
CA ASP A 379 -13.88 1.18 12.33
C ASP A 379 -13.89 -0.33 12.01
N PHE A 380 -13.46 -0.76 10.82
CA PHE A 380 -13.47 -2.18 10.45
C PHE A 380 -12.41 -3.01 11.17
N MET A 381 -11.17 -2.49 11.28
CA MET A 381 -10.09 -3.18 11.98
C MET A 381 -10.45 -3.48 13.45
N PRO A 382 -10.96 -2.53 14.27
CA PRO A 382 -11.39 -2.85 15.64
C PRO A 382 -12.47 -3.92 15.70
N ALA A 383 -13.47 -3.89 14.80
CA ALA A 383 -14.51 -4.92 14.75
C ALA A 383 -13.94 -6.30 14.42
N ALA A 384 -12.97 -6.37 13.49
CA ALA A 384 -12.28 -7.61 13.15
C ALA A 384 -11.39 -8.12 14.30
N GLN A 385 -10.69 -7.22 15.00
CA GLN A 385 -9.91 -7.58 16.18
C GLN A 385 -10.79 -8.18 17.28
N ASP A 386 -11.93 -7.56 17.58
CA ASP A 386 -12.90 -8.08 18.53
C ASP A 386 -13.39 -9.48 18.11
N PHE A 387 -13.69 -9.69 16.84
CA PHE A 387 -14.12 -10.98 16.30
C PHE A 387 -13.06 -12.07 16.46
N PHE A 388 -11.81 -11.80 16.13
CA PHE A 388 -10.74 -12.79 16.25
C PHE A 388 -10.29 -13.06 17.68
N LEU A 389 -10.55 -12.13 18.61
CA LEU A 389 -10.20 -12.27 20.04
C LEU A 389 -11.33 -12.86 20.90
N ASP A 390 -12.59 -12.77 20.46
CA ASP A 390 -13.75 -13.31 21.20
C ASP A 390 -14.49 -14.38 20.38
N GLU A 391 -14.29 -15.65 20.74
CA GLU A 391 -14.94 -16.80 20.10
C GLU A 391 -16.48 -16.81 20.23
N ASN A 392 -17.05 -15.98 21.11
CA ASN A 392 -18.51 -15.89 21.28
C ASN A 392 -19.16 -14.99 20.22
N ILE A 393 -18.41 -14.17 19.51
CA ILE A 393 -18.93 -13.37 18.39
C ILE A 393 -19.07 -14.29 17.19
N SER A 394 -20.32 -14.56 16.76
CA SER A 394 -20.58 -15.32 15.53
C SER A 394 -20.26 -14.49 14.28
N GLY A 395 -20.17 -15.14 13.11
CA GLY A 395 -20.06 -14.44 11.83
C GLY A 395 -21.23 -13.50 11.56
N GLU A 396 -22.45 -13.88 11.97
CA GLU A 396 -23.64 -13.01 11.89
C GLU A 396 -23.50 -11.78 12.81
N ASP A 397 -23.05 -11.97 14.05
CA ASP A 397 -22.80 -10.87 14.99
C ASP A 397 -21.68 -9.95 14.47
N PHE A 398 -20.63 -10.52 13.84
CA PHE A 398 -19.56 -9.75 13.21
C PHE A 398 -20.09 -8.86 12.08
N ILE A 399 -20.94 -9.37 11.20
CA ILE A 399 -21.52 -8.56 10.12
C ILE A 399 -22.39 -7.44 10.68
N GLN A 400 -23.06 -7.65 11.81
CA GLN A 400 -23.78 -6.56 12.48
C GLN A 400 -22.81 -5.49 13.01
N LEU A 401 -21.70 -5.87 13.65
CA LEU A 401 -20.66 -4.92 14.08
C LEU A 401 -20.05 -4.16 12.89
N PHE A 402 -19.89 -4.85 11.77
CA PHE A 402 -19.32 -4.29 10.55
C PHE A 402 -20.26 -3.25 9.91
N ASP A 403 -21.58 -3.53 9.89
CA ASP A 403 -22.61 -2.58 9.46
C ASP A 403 -22.66 -1.35 10.40
N GLU A 404 -22.62 -1.55 11.72
CA GLU A 404 -22.57 -0.46 12.70
C GLU A 404 -21.29 0.40 12.53
N ALA A 405 -20.14 -0.21 12.23
CA ALA A 405 -18.88 0.46 11.96
C ALA A 405 -18.99 1.38 10.72
N TRP A 406 -19.58 0.88 9.63
CA TRP A 406 -19.86 1.70 8.45
C TRP A 406 -20.78 2.89 8.77
N GLN A 407 -21.90 2.63 9.45
CA GLN A 407 -22.85 3.66 9.82
C GLN A 407 -22.25 4.73 10.76
N ASN A 408 -21.20 4.41 11.50
CA ASN A 408 -20.47 5.39 12.31
C ASN A 408 -19.52 6.24 11.47
N ALA A 409 -18.86 5.65 10.48
CA ALA A 409 -17.91 6.32 9.61
C ALA A 409 -18.57 7.34 8.65
N VAL A 410 -19.86 7.15 8.29
CA VAL A 410 -20.59 8.05 7.37
C VAL A 410 -21.34 9.18 8.07
N LYS A 411 -21.37 9.25 9.41
CA LYS A 411 -22.00 10.31 10.20
C LYS A 411 -21.12 11.54 10.36
#